data_46e1bd8063ec07c4d27c3a8dc64c6340
#
_entry.id   46e1bd8063ec07c4d27c3a8dc64c6340
#
_cell.length_a   1.000
_cell.length_b   1.000
_cell.length_c   1.000
_cell.angle_alpha   90.00
_cell.angle_beta   90.00
_cell.angle_gamma   90.00
#
_symmetry.space_group_name_H-M   'P 1'
#
loop_
_entity.id
_entity.type
_entity.pdbx_description
1 polymer ?
#
loop_
_entity_poly.entity_id
_entity_poly.type
_entity_poly.pdbx_seq_one_letter_code
_entity_poly.pdbx_strand_id
1 'polypeptide(L)'
;MNDETAPTNKSQEKAELRRGWTTGACATAATKAAVTALITGEFPDPVGIILPKGEVPYFQLAYEGLGEGYAMAGIVKDAGDDPDVTHGATIISTVFPAPPGTGVVFRAGEGVGTVTRPGLQIPPGEAAINPVPRRMMTEICEQICAEYGLPADLVITISVPGGEEIAKKTWNPRLGIVGGISILGTTGVVHPFSCSAWIHSIHRGIDVARAAGQKHVLGATGSTSEDTAQALYDLPDFAILDMGDFAGGVLKYLRDHPIDKLTIAGGFAKLTKLAQGALDLHSSRSQVDKSFLWAIAEKAGAPESMKDQILFANTALEVLELTRSIGVDIATPIALKAKETALETLRGAPVEVEIIVTDRSGNILARV
;
A
#
# COMPACT_ATOMS: atom_id res chain seq x y z
N MET A 1 -10.01 30.32 -54.09
CA MET A 1 -10.11 28.91 -53.68
C MET A 1 -8.98 28.65 -52.75
N ASN A 2 -9.19 28.89 -51.49
CA ASN A 2 -8.25 28.54 -50.40
C ASN A 2 -8.93 27.50 -49.56
N ASP A 3 -8.37 26.30 -49.62
CA ASP A 3 -8.84 25.14 -48.84
C ASP A 3 -8.04 25.15 -47.52
N GLU A 4 -8.68 25.64 -46.47
CA GLU A 4 -8.16 25.57 -45.10
C GLU A 4 -8.56 24.23 -44.50
N THR A 5 -7.65 23.26 -44.58
CA THR A 5 -7.77 22.03 -43.81
C THR A 5 -7.50 22.30 -42.32
N ALA A 6 -8.55 22.22 -41.50
CA ALA A 6 -8.48 22.29 -40.06
C ALA A 6 -7.59 21.18 -39.49
N PRO A 7 -6.80 21.44 -38.43
CA PRO A 7 -5.97 20.43 -37.81
C PRO A 7 -6.85 19.43 -37.06
N THR A 8 -6.78 18.18 -37.49
CA THR A 8 -7.37 17.04 -36.76
C THR A 8 -6.76 16.90 -35.37
N ASN A 9 -7.59 17.10 -34.38
CA ASN A 9 -7.28 16.89 -32.96
C ASN A 9 -6.99 15.40 -32.76
N LYS A 10 -5.70 15.02 -32.78
CA LYS A 10 -5.27 13.68 -32.35
C LYS A 10 -5.48 13.59 -30.84
N SER A 11 -6.59 12.99 -30.41
CA SER A 11 -6.71 12.48 -29.06
C SER A 11 -5.50 11.59 -28.79
N GLN A 12 -4.62 12.02 -27.88
CA GLN A 12 -3.55 11.17 -27.38
C GLN A 12 -4.25 9.98 -26.68
N GLU A 13 -4.25 8.83 -27.33
CA GLU A 13 -4.56 7.56 -26.68
C GLU A 13 -3.60 7.44 -25.48
N LYS A 14 -4.14 7.47 -24.26
CA LYS A 14 -3.36 7.11 -23.07
C LYS A 14 -2.86 5.70 -23.28
N ALA A 15 -1.55 5.53 -23.46
CA ALA A 15 -0.96 4.21 -23.53
C ALA A 15 -1.42 3.41 -22.32
N GLU A 16 -1.96 2.22 -22.56
CA GLU A 16 -2.38 1.32 -21.50
C GLU A 16 -1.14 0.87 -20.73
N LEU A 17 -1.12 1.10 -19.40
CA LEU A 17 0.00 0.75 -18.55
C LEU A 17 0.16 -0.77 -18.51
N ARG A 18 1.41 -1.24 -18.66
CA ARG A 18 1.74 -2.66 -18.65
C ARG A 18 1.60 -3.24 -17.24
N ARG A 19 0.79 -4.27 -17.10
CA ARG A 19 0.65 -5.04 -15.86
C ARG A 19 1.90 -5.88 -15.61
N GLY A 20 2.14 -6.21 -14.35
CA GLY A 20 3.22 -7.08 -13.91
C GLY A 20 2.74 -8.23 -13.02
N TRP A 21 3.69 -8.92 -12.39
CA TRP A 21 3.44 -10.09 -11.55
C TRP A 21 3.84 -9.82 -10.10
N THR A 22 3.07 -10.37 -9.17
CA THR A 22 3.34 -10.22 -7.74
C THR A 22 4.48 -11.14 -7.29
N THR A 23 5.10 -10.84 -6.13
CA THR A 23 6.07 -11.74 -5.50
C THR A 23 5.49 -13.13 -5.27
N GLY A 24 4.18 -13.22 -4.97
CA GLY A 24 3.47 -14.50 -4.81
C GLY A 24 3.38 -15.31 -6.10
N ALA A 25 3.11 -14.68 -7.25
CA ALA A 25 3.08 -15.36 -8.54
C ALA A 25 4.48 -15.89 -8.92
N CYS A 26 5.53 -15.06 -8.74
CA CYS A 26 6.91 -15.46 -8.99
C CYS A 26 7.34 -16.63 -8.07
N ALA A 27 7.02 -16.55 -6.76
CA ALA A 27 7.30 -17.65 -5.82
C ALA A 27 6.58 -18.94 -6.22
N THR A 28 5.33 -18.84 -6.68
CA THR A 28 4.55 -20.00 -7.14
C THR A 28 5.16 -20.65 -8.39
N ALA A 29 5.58 -19.83 -9.37
CA ALA A 29 6.25 -20.33 -10.57
C ALA A 29 7.60 -20.98 -10.24
N ALA A 30 8.41 -20.33 -9.39
CA ALA A 30 9.67 -20.89 -8.92
C ALA A 30 9.47 -22.20 -8.16
N THR A 31 8.45 -22.29 -7.30
CA THR A 31 8.10 -23.52 -6.58
C THR A 31 7.69 -24.64 -7.54
N LYS A 32 6.86 -24.34 -8.55
CA LYS A 32 6.47 -25.30 -9.57
C LYS A 32 7.68 -25.90 -10.27
N ALA A 33 8.60 -25.04 -10.73
CA ALA A 33 9.81 -25.48 -11.41
C ALA A 33 10.70 -26.36 -10.49
N ALA A 34 10.90 -25.92 -9.24
CA ALA A 34 11.73 -26.64 -8.28
C ALA A 34 11.12 -28.00 -7.89
N VAL A 35 9.80 -28.10 -7.64
CA VAL A 35 9.14 -29.39 -7.33
C VAL A 35 9.23 -30.34 -8.53
N THR A 36 8.97 -29.85 -9.73
CA THR A 36 9.10 -30.66 -10.94
C THR A 36 10.52 -31.22 -11.08
N ALA A 37 11.54 -30.36 -10.94
CA ALA A 37 12.94 -30.79 -11.05
C ALA A 37 13.35 -31.72 -9.90
N LEU A 38 12.83 -31.54 -8.67
CA LEU A 38 13.10 -32.45 -7.55
C LEU A 38 12.65 -33.89 -7.85
N ILE A 39 11.53 -34.03 -8.58
CA ILE A 39 10.93 -35.33 -8.90
C ILE A 39 11.50 -35.91 -10.19
N THR A 40 11.68 -35.10 -11.23
CA THR A 40 12.01 -35.57 -12.58
C THR A 40 13.50 -35.41 -12.94
N GLY A 41 14.24 -34.56 -12.24
CA GLY A 41 15.61 -34.16 -12.60
C GLY A 41 15.67 -33.04 -13.64
N GLU A 42 14.54 -32.55 -14.16
CA GLU A 42 14.48 -31.53 -15.23
C GLU A 42 13.63 -30.34 -14.83
N PHE A 43 14.10 -29.13 -15.18
CA PHE A 43 13.37 -27.88 -14.94
C PHE A 43 12.46 -27.55 -16.13
N PRO A 44 11.15 -27.25 -15.91
CA PRO A 44 10.31 -26.70 -16.95
C PRO A 44 10.67 -25.22 -17.19
N ASP A 45 11.10 -24.87 -18.40
CA ASP A 45 11.39 -23.49 -18.80
C ASP A 45 10.87 -23.22 -20.23
N PRO A 46 9.92 -22.28 -20.45
CA PRO A 46 9.26 -21.47 -19.41
C PRO A 46 8.26 -22.24 -18.55
N VAL A 47 8.10 -21.81 -17.31
CA VAL A 47 7.13 -22.40 -16.37
C VAL A 47 5.80 -21.63 -16.38
N GLY A 48 4.69 -22.30 -16.68
CA GLY A 48 3.35 -21.74 -16.64
C GLY A 48 2.64 -22.03 -15.32
N ILE A 49 1.91 -21.05 -14.78
CA ILE A 49 1.05 -21.22 -13.59
C ILE A 49 -0.34 -20.68 -13.85
N ILE A 50 -1.34 -21.20 -13.15
CA ILE A 50 -2.71 -20.67 -13.18
C ILE A 50 -2.87 -19.70 -12.02
N LEU A 51 -3.22 -18.45 -12.31
CA LEU A 51 -3.49 -17.43 -11.30
C LEU A 51 -4.92 -17.55 -10.76
N PRO A 52 -5.23 -16.97 -9.58
CA PRO A 52 -6.55 -17.07 -8.95
C PRO A 52 -7.75 -16.62 -9.81
N LYS A 53 -7.51 -15.77 -10.81
CA LYS A 53 -8.54 -15.32 -11.77
C LYS A 53 -8.54 -16.09 -13.09
N GLY A 54 -7.74 -17.17 -13.21
CA GLY A 54 -7.68 -18.03 -14.38
C GLY A 54 -6.69 -17.61 -15.47
N GLU A 55 -5.99 -16.50 -15.32
CA GLU A 55 -4.89 -16.14 -16.23
C GLU A 55 -3.75 -17.16 -16.11
N VAL A 56 -3.08 -17.44 -17.23
CA VAL A 56 -1.97 -18.42 -17.29
C VAL A 56 -0.70 -17.73 -17.80
N PRO A 57 0.02 -16.99 -16.96
CA PRO A 57 1.31 -16.45 -17.33
C PRO A 57 2.39 -17.53 -17.40
N TYR A 58 3.42 -17.26 -18.23
CA TYR A 58 4.62 -18.04 -18.35
C TYR A 58 5.82 -17.25 -17.86
N PHE A 59 6.69 -17.88 -17.09
CA PHE A 59 7.88 -17.27 -16.49
C PHE A 59 9.12 -17.99 -16.98
N GLN A 60 10.13 -17.24 -17.39
CA GLN A 60 11.46 -17.77 -17.66
C GLN A 60 12.22 -17.93 -16.35
N LEU A 61 12.97 -19.02 -16.23
CA LEU A 61 13.84 -19.25 -15.08
C LEU A 61 15.11 -18.40 -15.22
N ALA A 62 15.41 -17.66 -14.16
CA ALA A 62 16.65 -16.90 -14.05
C ALA A 62 17.72 -17.67 -13.26
N TYR A 63 17.31 -18.70 -12.54
CA TYR A 63 18.18 -19.54 -11.74
C TYR A 63 17.61 -20.96 -11.64
N GLU A 64 18.50 -21.93 -11.76
CA GLU A 64 18.24 -23.37 -11.59
C GLU A 64 19.33 -23.97 -10.72
N GLY A 65 18.97 -24.84 -9.82
CA GLY A 65 19.90 -25.57 -8.98
C GLY A 65 19.31 -26.89 -8.52
N LEU A 66 19.99 -27.99 -8.84
CA LEU A 66 19.65 -29.34 -8.40
C LEU A 66 20.79 -29.88 -7.54
N GLY A 67 20.48 -30.32 -6.34
CA GLY A 67 21.44 -30.90 -5.42
C GLY A 67 20.91 -32.18 -4.79
N GLU A 68 21.74 -32.81 -3.96
CA GLU A 68 21.34 -34.03 -3.26
C GLU A 68 20.23 -33.69 -2.25
N GLY A 69 19.00 -34.16 -2.54
CA GLY A 69 17.85 -33.99 -1.70
C GLY A 69 17.20 -32.59 -1.75
N TYR A 70 17.48 -31.75 -2.75
CA TYR A 70 16.78 -30.51 -2.97
C TYR A 70 16.80 -30.05 -4.42
N ALA A 71 15.86 -29.22 -4.79
CA ALA A 71 15.89 -28.43 -6.02
C ALA A 71 15.54 -26.99 -5.73
N MET A 72 16.10 -26.05 -6.52
CA MET A 72 15.78 -24.62 -6.41
C MET A 72 15.62 -24.01 -7.79
N ALA A 73 14.69 -23.05 -7.89
CA ALA A 73 14.49 -22.26 -9.10
C ALA A 73 14.23 -20.81 -8.73
N GLY A 74 14.58 -19.89 -9.62
CA GLY A 74 14.43 -18.46 -9.39
C GLY A 74 13.79 -17.74 -10.56
N ILE A 75 12.92 -16.79 -10.25
CA ILE A 75 12.20 -15.92 -11.20
C ILE A 75 12.56 -14.46 -10.91
N VAL A 76 12.96 -13.70 -11.94
CA VAL A 76 13.09 -12.24 -11.83
C VAL A 76 11.69 -11.62 -11.90
N LYS A 77 11.33 -10.87 -10.86
CA LYS A 77 10.03 -10.22 -10.78
C LYS A 77 9.94 -9.03 -11.75
N ASP A 78 8.97 -9.09 -12.64
CA ASP A 78 8.56 -7.96 -13.46
C ASP A 78 7.27 -7.35 -12.91
N ALA A 79 7.34 -6.11 -12.40
CA ALA A 79 6.18 -5.39 -11.86
C ALA A 79 5.40 -4.61 -12.93
N GLY A 80 5.77 -4.70 -14.20
CA GLY A 80 5.20 -3.86 -15.24
C GLY A 80 5.62 -2.39 -15.09
N ASP A 81 4.68 -1.50 -15.31
CA ASP A 81 4.91 -0.04 -15.19
C ASP A 81 4.60 0.48 -13.77
N ASP A 82 4.40 -0.42 -12.80
CA ASP A 82 4.24 -0.04 -11.39
C ASP A 82 5.59 0.34 -10.77
N PRO A 83 5.69 1.44 -9.99
CA PRO A 83 6.91 1.83 -9.30
C PRO A 83 7.20 0.95 -8.06
N ASP A 84 6.97 -0.34 -8.17
CA ASP A 84 7.16 -1.33 -7.12
C ASP A 84 8.65 -1.53 -6.82
N VAL A 85 9.07 -1.31 -5.58
CA VAL A 85 10.47 -1.45 -5.14
C VAL A 85 11.01 -2.88 -5.26
N THR A 86 10.13 -3.87 -5.43
CA THR A 86 10.50 -5.28 -5.66
C THR A 86 10.65 -5.62 -7.15
N HIS A 87 10.48 -4.64 -8.07
CA HIS A 87 10.77 -4.83 -9.49
C HIS A 87 12.24 -5.24 -9.68
N GLY A 88 12.49 -6.27 -10.50
CA GLY A 88 13.84 -6.80 -10.75
C GLY A 88 14.41 -7.69 -9.64
N ALA A 89 13.72 -7.85 -8.51
CA ALA A 89 14.16 -8.79 -7.48
C ALA A 89 14.02 -10.25 -7.96
N THR A 90 15.00 -11.09 -7.64
CA THR A 90 14.93 -12.51 -7.92
C THR A 90 14.23 -13.24 -6.77
N ILE A 91 13.12 -13.90 -7.06
CA ILE A 91 12.36 -14.70 -6.11
C ILE A 91 12.76 -16.15 -6.30
N ILE A 92 13.42 -16.74 -5.31
CA ILE A 92 13.95 -18.10 -5.35
C ILE A 92 13.11 -18.99 -4.45
N SER A 93 12.71 -20.15 -4.95
CA SER A 93 12.10 -21.23 -4.18
C SER A 93 13.06 -22.41 -4.11
N THR A 94 13.42 -22.83 -2.90
CA THR A 94 14.16 -24.06 -2.65
C THR A 94 13.23 -25.06 -2.00
N VAL A 95 13.12 -26.25 -2.58
CA VAL A 95 12.21 -27.31 -2.15
C VAL A 95 12.99 -28.50 -1.67
N PHE A 96 12.62 -29.01 -0.50
CA PHE A 96 13.17 -30.19 0.13
C PHE A 96 12.06 -31.20 0.41
N PRO A 97 12.30 -32.51 0.30
CA PRO A 97 11.41 -33.53 0.85
C PRO A 97 11.28 -33.35 2.38
N ALA A 98 10.11 -33.64 2.89
CA ALA A 98 9.84 -33.65 4.34
C ALA A 98 9.46 -35.04 4.83
N PRO A 99 9.49 -35.31 6.14
CA PRO A 99 8.99 -36.57 6.71
C PRO A 99 7.52 -36.83 6.33
N PRO A 100 7.14 -38.11 6.15
CA PRO A 100 5.77 -38.47 5.80
C PRO A 100 4.72 -37.87 6.74
N GLY A 101 3.66 -37.30 6.15
CA GLY A 101 2.55 -36.67 6.88
C GLY A 101 2.81 -35.22 7.30
N THR A 102 3.92 -34.62 6.90
CA THR A 102 4.24 -33.20 7.17
C THR A 102 3.34 -32.25 6.37
N GLY A 103 2.95 -32.63 5.15
CA GLY A 103 2.35 -31.72 4.18
C GLY A 103 3.33 -30.66 3.67
N VAL A 104 2.79 -29.56 3.13
CA VAL A 104 3.59 -28.47 2.61
C VAL A 104 3.85 -27.43 3.71
N VAL A 105 5.12 -27.23 4.05
CA VAL A 105 5.59 -26.30 5.08
C VAL A 105 6.43 -25.19 4.46
N PHE A 106 6.25 -23.96 4.93
CA PHE A 106 6.93 -22.77 4.41
C PHE A 106 7.97 -22.23 5.37
N ARG A 107 9.11 -21.78 4.85
CA ARG A 107 10.18 -21.13 5.60
C ARG A 107 10.62 -19.83 4.92
N ALA A 108 11.00 -18.86 5.73
CA ALA A 108 11.72 -17.69 5.25
C ALA A 108 13.19 -18.06 5.03
N GLY A 109 13.66 -17.81 3.83
CA GLY A 109 15.08 -17.80 3.49
C GLY A 109 15.64 -16.39 3.52
N GLU A 110 16.83 -16.19 2.98
CA GLU A 110 17.48 -14.87 2.89
C GLU A 110 16.55 -13.85 2.26
N GLY A 111 16.41 -12.66 2.89
CA GLY A 111 15.66 -11.54 2.36
C GLY A 111 14.13 -11.69 2.34
N VAL A 112 13.59 -12.78 2.86
CA VAL A 112 12.16 -12.92 3.17
C VAL A 112 11.96 -12.66 4.66
N GLY A 113 11.00 -11.80 4.99
CA GLY A 113 10.77 -11.38 6.36
C GLY A 113 10.09 -12.44 7.21
N THR A 114 10.23 -12.29 8.53
CA THR A 114 9.49 -13.03 9.55
C THR A 114 8.55 -12.08 10.27
N VAL A 115 7.31 -12.50 10.47
CA VAL A 115 6.32 -11.74 11.23
C VAL A 115 6.68 -11.79 12.71
N THR A 116 6.76 -10.62 13.35
CA THR A 116 7.12 -10.52 14.77
C THR A 116 5.99 -9.98 15.64
N ARG A 117 4.91 -9.43 15.04
CA ARG A 117 3.78 -8.83 15.76
C ARG A 117 2.45 -9.46 15.36
N PRO A 118 1.48 -9.51 16.27
CA PRO A 118 0.12 -9.92 15.93
C PRO A 118 -0.58 -8.87 15.05
N GLY A 119 -1.72 -9.25 14.45
CA GLY A 119 -2.57 -8.37 13.65
C GLY A 119 -2.50 -8.62 12.14
N LEU A 120 -1.46 -9.29 11.65
CA LEU A 120 -1.41 -9.80 10.28
C LEU A 120 -2.15 -11.15 10.19
N GLN A 121 -2.47 -11.57 8.97
CA GLN A 121 -3.06 -12.90 8.70
C GLN A 121 -2.08 -14.05 8.96
N ILE A 122 -0.80 -13.73 9.14
CA ILE A 122 0.27 -14.66 9.44
C ILE A 122 0.63 -14.50 10.91
N PRO A 123 0.69 -15.58 11.68
CA PRO A 123 1.09 -15.53 13.08
C PRO A 123 2.52 -15.05 13.29
N PRO A 124 2.84 -14.42 14.45
CA PRO A 124 4.21 -14.14 14.83
C PRO A 124 5.09 -15.41 14.84
N GLY A 125 6.33 -15.28 14.38
CA GLY A 125 7.29 -16.38 14.25
C GLY A 125 7.29 -17.06 12.87
N GLU A 126 6.29 -16.81 12.03
CA GLU A 126 6.21 -17.42 10.70
C GLU A 126 6.80 -16.54 9.60
N ALA A 127 7.19 -17.18 8.50
CA ALA A 127 7.62 -16.51 7.27
C ALA A 127 6.54 -15.58 6.73
N ALA A 128 6.91 -14.37 6.32
CA ALA A 128 6.01 -13.36 5.77
C ALA A 128 5.54 -13.74 4.35
N ILE A 129 4.93 -14.92 4.24
CA ILE A 129 4.32 -15.45 3.01
C ILE A 129 2.81 -15.44 3.22
N ASN A 130 2.10 -14.60 2.49
CA ASN A 130 0.66 -14.39 2.68
C ASN A 130 -0.18 -15.63 2.31
N PRO A 131 -1.42 -15.73 2.83
CA PRO A 131 -2.26 -16.92 2.66
C PRO A 131 -2.49 -17.32 1.20
N VAL A 132 -2.69 -16.35 0.28
CA VAL A 132 -2.95 -16.66 -1.13
C VAL A 132 -1.71 -17.28 -1.81
N PRO A 133 -0.50 -16.68 -1.74
CA PRO A 133 0.71 -17.35 -2.22
C PRO A 133 0.95 -18.73 -1.59
N ARG A 134 0.75 -18.89 -0.27
CA ARG A 134 0.87 -20.22 0.37
C ARG A 134 -0.07 -21.23 -0.28
N ARG A 135 -1.34 -20.88 -0.44
CA ARG A 135 -2.32 -21.75 -1.09
C ARG A 135 -1.93 -22.10 -2.53
N MET A 136 -1.53 -21.11 -3.35
CA MET A 136 -1.12 -21.35 -4.73
C MET A 136 0.06 -22.31 -4.82
N MET A 137 1.08 -22.13 -3.95
CA MET A 137 2.25 -23.04 -3.92
C MET A 137 1.86 -24.43 -3.41
N THR A 138 1.01 -24.53 -2.39
CA THR A 138 0.52 -25.83 -1.88
C THR A 138 -0.24 -26.61 -2.94
N GLU A 139 -1.22 -25.97 -3.60
CA GLU A 139 -2.02 -26.57 -4.66
C GLU A 139 -1.15 -27.11 -5.81
N ILE A 140 -0.12 -26.36 -6.22
CA ILE A 140 0.83 -26.80 -7.25
C ILE A 140 1.66 -27.98 -6.77
N CYS A 141 2.16 -27.98 -5.53
CA CYS A 141 2.92 -29.10 -4.96
C CYS A 141 2.07 -30.37 -4.90
N GLU A 142 0.84 -30.26 -4.40
CA GLU A 142 -0.11 -31.37 -4.32
C GLU A 142 -0.44 -31.93 -5.71
N GLN A 143 -0.69 -31.04 -6.69
CA GLN A 143 -0.97 -31.47 -8.06
C GLN A 143 0.20 -32.25 -8.66
N ILE A 144 1.43 -31.68 -8.62
CA ILE A 144 2.60 -32.31 -9.21
C ILE A 144 2.92 -33.62 -8.51
N CYS A 145 2.95 -33.64 -7.16
CA CYS A 145 3.20 -34.88 -6.42
C CYS A 145 2.18 -35.99 -6.77
N ALA A 146 0.89 -35.62 -6.90
CA ALA A 146 -0.16 -36.56 -7.28
C ALA A 146 0.02 -37.14 -8.69
N GLU A 147 0.47 -36.35 -9.66
CA GLU A 147 0.79 -36.79 -11.02
C GLU A 147 1.85 -37.89 -11.03
N TYR A 148 2.77 -37.90 -10.05
CA TYR A 148 3.83 -38.93 -9.91
C TYR A 148 3.54 -39.95 -8.80
N GLY A 149 2.35 -39.95 -8.22
CA GLY A 149 1.95 -40.90 -7.16
C GLY A 149 2.69 -40.70 -5.84
N LEU A 150 3.17 -39.49 -5.55
CA LEU A 150 3.94 -39.13 -4.36
C LEU A 150 3.09 -38.32 -3.39
N PRO A 151 3.34 -38.40 -2.06
CA PRO A 151 2.76 -37.48 -1.12
C PRO A 151 3.41 -36.08 -1.24
N ALA A 152 2.65 -35.03 -0.99
CA ALA A 152 3.16 -33.67 -1.00
C ALA A 152 3.76 -33.28 0.37
N ASP A 153 4.72 -34.06 0.85
CA ASP A 153 5.45 -33.78 2.09
C ASP A 153 6.72 -33.00 1.75
N LEU A 154 6.62 -31.66 1.79
CA LEU A 154 7.65 -30.76 1.27
C LEU A 154 7.92 -29.59 2.21
N VAL A 155 9.18 -29.17 2.32
CA VAL A 155 9.57 -27.88 2.91
C VAL A 155 9.93 -26.92 1.78
N ILE A 156 9.24 -25.79 1.71
CA ILE A 156 9.47 -24.75 0.74
C ILE A 156 10.12 -23.56 1.45
N THR A 157 11.34 -23.22 1.03
CA THR A 157 12.06 -22.04 1.50
C THR A 157 12.07 -20.99 0.41
N ILE A 158 11.48 -19.82 0.66
CA ILE A 158 11.49 -18.69 -0.28
C ILE A 158 12.58 -17.72 0.12
N SER A 159 13.45 -17.38 -0.82
CA SER A 159 14.53 -16.41 -0.65
C SER A 159 14.44 -15.29 -1.68
N VAL A 160 14.91 -14.11 -1.29
CA VAL A 160 15.01 -12.93 -2.16
C VAL A 160 16.34 -12.24 -1.87
N PRO A 161 17.42 -12.56 -2.60
CA PRO A 161 18.72 -11.93 -2.39
C PRO A 161 18.59 -10.40 -2.38
N GLY A 162 19.15 -9.75 -1.36
CA GLY A 162 18.99 -8.29 -1.15
C GLY A 162 17.63 -7.84 -0.64
N GLY A 163 16.70 -8.75 -0.35
CA GLY A 163 15.33 -8.44 0.10
C GLY A 163 15.27 -7.68 1.42
N GLU A 164 16.27 -7.80 2.29
CA GLU A 164 16.35 -7.00 3.52
C GLU A 164 16.51 -5.50 3.24
N GLU A 165 17.36 -5.13 2.27
CA GLU A 165 17.54 -3.73 1.87
C GLU A 165 16.31 -3.19 1.13
N ILE A 166 15.65 -4.04 0.33
CA ILE A 166 14.40 -3.68 -0.34
C ILE A 166 13.31 -3.42 0.72
N ALA A 167 13.23 -4.25 1.74
CA ALA A 167 12.22 -4.16 2.81
C ALA A 167 12.26 -2.80 3.55
N LYS A 168 13.43 -2.19 3.69
CA LYS A 168 13.58 -0.84 4.30
C LYS A 168 12.80 0.25 3.55
N LYS A 169 12.46 0.02 2.28
CA LYS A 169 11.67 0.92 1.42
C LYS A 169 10.20 0.52 1.35
N THR A 170 9.76 -0.39 2.18
CA THR A 170 8.39 -0.91 2.25
C THR A 170 7.77 -0.65 3.63
N TRP A 171 6.52 -1.04 3.80
CA TRP A 171 5.79 -0.96 5.08
C TRP A 171 6.18 -2.06 6.06
N ASN A 172 6.94 -3.05 5.63
CA ASN A 172 7.28 -4.21 6.45
C ASN A 172 7.81 -3.86 7.84
N PRO A 173 8.75 -2.90 8.01
CA PRO A 173 9.23 -2.54 9.35
C PRO A 173 8.10 -2.04 10.27
N ARG A 174 7.21 -1.19 9.78
CA ARG A 174 6.05 -0.68 10.55
C ARG A 174 5.06 -1.79 10.88
N LEU A 175 4.89 -2.77 10.00
CA LEU A 175 4.02 -3.93 10.22
C LEU A 175 4.64 -5.02 11.14
N GLY A 176 5.88 -4.85 11.59
CA GLY A 176 6.59 -5.83 12.39
C GLY A 176 7.04 -7.05 11.58
N ILE A 177 7.36 -6.86 10.31
CA ILE A 177 7.98 -7.86 9.45
C ILE A 177 9.47 -7.55 9.38
N VAL A 178 10.30 -8.43 9.88
CA VAL A 178 11.76 -8.22 10.07
C VAL A 178 12.56 -9.20 9.20
N GLY A 179 13.70 -8.75 8.68
CA GLY A 179 14.66 -9.57 7.93
C GLY A 179 14.40 -9.68 6.44
N GLY A 180 13.37 -9.02 5.90
CA GLY A 180 13.13 -9.03 4.47
C GLY A 180 11.75 -8.58 4.01
N ILE A 181 11.47 -8.83 2.72
CA ILE A 181 10.19 -8.49 2.10
C ILE A 181 9.12 -9.54 2.41
N SER A 182 7.86 -9.19 2.13
CA SER A 182 6.73 -10.13 2.14
C SER A 182 6.52 -10.76 0.77
N ILE A 183 6.15 -12.04 0.77
CA ILE A 183 5.65 -12.73 -0.42
C ILE A 183 4.13 -12.60 -0.44
N LEU A 184 3.62 -11.76 -1.35
CA LEU A 184 2.23 -11.33 -1.35
C LEU A 184 1.64 -11.26 -2.77
N GLY A 185 0.33 -11.05 -2.83
CA GLY A 185 -0.46 -10.88 -4.04
C GLY A 185 -1.70 -11.75 -4.02
N THR A 186 -2.88 -11.13 -4.04
CA THR A 186 -4.17 -11.85 -3.98
C THR A 186 -4.61 -12.38 -5.34
N THR A 187 -4.19 -11.73 -6.42
CA THR A 187 -4.57 -12.09 -7.80
C THR A 187 -3.41 -12.65 -8.61
N GLY A 188 -2.16 -12.50 -8.13
CA GLY A 188 -0.95 -12.79 -8.89
C GLY A 188 -0.52 -11.67 -9.84
N VAL A 189 -1.39 -10.70 -10.13
CA VAL A 189 -1.17 -9.59 -11.06
C VAL A 189 -0.93 -8.29 -10.31
N VAL A 190 0.05 -7.51 -10.77
CA VAL A 190 0.29 -6.11 -10.36
C VAL A 190 -0.42 -5.20 -11.35
N HIS A 191 -1.32 -4.36 -10.85
CA HIS A 191 -1.92 -3.27 -11.61
C HIS A 191 -1.20 -1.98 -11.24
N PRO A 192 -0.54 -1.29 -12.19
CA PRO A 192 0.20 -0.07 -11.90
C PRO A 192 -0.66 0.98 -11.19
N PHE A 193 -0.10 1.63 -10.18
CA PHE A 193 -0.74 2.68 -9.37
C PHE A 193 -2.06 2.24 -8.71
N SER A 194 -2.12 1.01 -8.22
CA SER A 194 -3.32 0.45 -7.59
C SER A 194 -3.65 1.10 -6.25
N CYS A 195 -4.66 1.97 -6.24
CA CYS A 195 -5.20 2.56 -5.01
C CYS A 195 -5.69 1.50 -4.01
N SER A 196 -6.24 0.37 -4.50
CA SER A 196 -6.70 -0.72 -3.63
C SER A 196 -5.55 -1.39 -2.88
N ALA A 197 -4.39 -1.55 -3.50
CA ALA A 197 -3.20 -2.10 -2.84
C ALA A 197 -2.74 -1.21 -1.69
N TRP A 198 -2.71 0.12 -1.90
CA TRP A 198 -2.38 1.09 -0.86
C TRP A 198 -3.38 1.06 0.30
N ILE A 199 -4.67 1.09 0.00
CA ILE A 199 -5.72 1.01 1.02
C ILE A 199 -5.60 -0.29 1.85
N HIS A 200 -5.27 -1.41 1.22
CA HIS A 200 -5.00 -2.66 1.95
C HIS A 200 -3.82 -2.54 2.91
N SER A 201 -2.76 -1.82 2.56
CA SER A 201 -1.63 -1.58 3.46
C SER A 201 -2.05 -0.74 4.67
N ILE A 202 -2.88 0.29 4.47
CA ILE A 202 -3.47 1.08 5.57
C ILE A 202 -4.26 0.18 6.52
N HIS A 203 -5.13 -0.69 5.98
CA HIS A 203 -5.92 -1.63 6.79
C HIS A 203 -5.03 -2.55 7.63
N ARG A 204 -3.94 -3.08 7.04
CA ARG A 204 -2.97 -3.91 7.79
C ARG A 204 -2.28 -3.12 8.91
N GLY A 205 -1.94 -1.85 8.67
CA GLY A 205 -1.40 -0.96 9.73
C GLY A 205 -2.38 -0.81 10.90
N ILE A 206 -3.66 -0.59 10.61
CA ILE A 206 -4.71 -0.49 11.64
C ILE A 206 -4.86 -1.82 12.40
N ASP A 207 -4.85 -2.97 11.70
CA ASP A 207 -4.97 -4.28 12.33
C ASP A 207 -3.80 -4.57 13.28
N VAL A 208 -2.57 -4.24 12.87
CA VAL A 208 -1.37 -4.38 13.70
C VAL A 208 -1.44 -3.48 14.93
N ALA A 209 -1.82 -2.20 14.75
CA ALA A 209 -1.96 -1.26 15.86
C ALA A 209 -3.01 -1.75 16.88
N ARG A 210 -4.17 -2.22 16.41
CA ARG A 210 -5.24 -2.79 17.26
C ARG A 210 -4.79 -4.03 18.00
N ALA A 211 -4.15 -4.96 17.31
CA ALA A 211 -3.66 -6.20 17.90
C ALA A 211 -2.55 -5.96 18.95
N ALA A 212 -1.78 -4.88 18.79
CA ALA A 212 -0.80 -4.42 19.78
C ALA A 212 -1.45 -3.64 20.95
N GLY A 213 -2.77 -3.48 20.98
CA GLY A 213 -3.47 -2.71 22.03
C GLY A 213 -3.25 -1.20 21.93
N GLN A 214 -2.81 -0.71 20.78
CA GLN A 214 -2.57 0.72 20.56
C GLN A 214 -3.89 1.48 20.56
N LYS A 215 -3.93 2.58 21.33
CA LYS A 215 -5.14 3.38 21.51
C LYS A 215 -5.18 4.64 20.69
N HIS A 216 -4.07 5.05 20.12
CA HIS A 216 -3.92 6.25 19.31
C HIS A 216 -3.14 5.93 18.03
N VAL A 217 -3.70 6.28 16.87
CA VAL A 217 -3.02 6.17 15.57
C VAL A 217 -2.98 7.52 14.89
N LEU A 218 -1.93 7.72 14.09
CA LEU A 218 -1.69 8.92 13.31
C LEU A 218 -1.79 8.59 11.82
N GLY A 219 -2.65 9.30 11.08
CA GLY A 219 -2.68 9.30 9.62
C GLY A 219 -2.20 10.64 9.08
N ALA A 220 -1.20 10.64 8.20
CA ALA A 220 -0.68 11.86 7.61
C ALA A 220 -0.81 11.89 6.10
N THR A 221 -0.97 13.09 5.52
CA THR A 221 -1.08 13.27 4.06
C THR A 221 0.27 13.41 3.35
N GLY A 222 1.38 13.38 4.09
CA GLY A 222 2.75 13.49 3.59
C GLY A 222 3.76 13.61 4.73
N SER A 223 5.05 13.39 4.41
CA SER A 223 6.14 13.30 5.38
C SER A 223 6.25 14.52 6.30
N THR A 224 6.20 15.74 5.77
CA THR A 224 6.29 16.96 6.60
C THR A 224 5.20 17.01 7.69
N SER A 225 3.95 16.66 7.34
CA SER A 225 2.86 16.63 8.33
C SER A 225 2.95 15.42 9.26
N GLU A 226 3.52 14.31 8.80
CA GLU A 226 3.83 13.13 9.62
C GLU A 226 4.86 13.48 10.68
N ASP A 227 6.01 14.01 10.28
CA ASP A 227 7.10 14.42 11.19
C ASP A 227 6.61 15.43 12.23
N THR A 228 5.83 16.44 11.79
CA THR A 228 5.26 17.45 12.68
C THR A 228 4.33 16.83 13.72
N ALA A 229 3.43 15.97 13.30
CA ALA A 229 2.48 15.34 14.22
C ALA A 229 3.14 14.29 15.10
N GLN A 230 4.11 13.53 14.58
CA GLN A 230 4.87 12.56 15.36
C GLN A 230 5.66 13.22 16.49
N ALA A 231 6.22 14.41 16.26
CA ALA A 231 6.92 15.17 17.29
C ALA A 231 6.02 15.60 18.47
N LEU A 232 4.71 15.57 18.31
CA LEU A 232 3.75 15.90 19.40
C LEU A 232 3.43 14.69 20.30
N TYR A 233 3.71 13.48 19.83
CA TYR A 233 3.30 12.26 20.47
C TYR A 233 4.44 11.25 20.50
N ASP A 234 4.55 10.51 21.59
CA ASP A 234 5.45 9.35 21.69
C ASP A 234 4.74 8.10 21.12
N LEU A 235 4.42 8.14 19.82
CA LEU A 235 3.79 7.03 19.13
C LEU A 235 4.85 6.10 18.55
N PRO A 236 4.68 4.77 18.73
CA PRO A 236 5.54 3.80 18.06
C PRO A 236 5.27 3.82 16.55
N ASP A 237 6.28 3.48 15.74
CA ASP A 237 6.21 3.53 14.28
C ASP A 237 5.00 2.79 13.68
N PHE A 238 4.60 1.67 14.29
CA PHE A 238 3.43 0.90 13.83
C PHE A 238 2.08 1.57 14.12
N ALA A 239 2.05 2.66 14.90
CA ALA A 239 0.87 3.49 15.11
C ALA A 239 0.74 4.61 14.06
N ILE A 240 1.74 4.76 13.19
CA ILE A 240 1.77 5.75 12.12
C ILE A 240 1.29 5.06 10.85
N LEU A 241 0.10 5.48 10.39
CA LEU A 241 -0.54 4.92 9.21
C LEU A 241 -0.07 5.67 7.96
N ASP A 242 0.26 4.93 6.91
CA ASP A 242 0.55 5.53 5.61
C ASP A 242 -0.72 5.94 4.87
N MET A 243 -1.41 6.90 5.42
CA MET A 243 -2.67 7.35 4.90
C MET A 243 -2.53 7.99 3.51
N GLY A 244 -1.54 8.85 3.32
CA GLY A 244 -1.39 9.61 2.08
C GLY A 244 -2.69 10.36 1.72
N ASP A 245 -3.17 10.15 0.51
CA ASP A 245 -4.40 10.76 0.01
C ASP A 245 -5.68 9.99 0.37
N PHE A 246 -5.56 8.83 0.99
CA PHE A 246 -6.69 7.91 1.23
C PHE A 246 -7.32 8.06 2.63
N ALA A 247 -7.73 9.27 3.01
CA ALA A 247 -8.43 9.53 4.26
C ALA A 247 -9.67 8.63 4.43
N GLY A 248 -10.41 8.40 3.35
CA GLY A 248 -11.53 7.48 3.34
C GLY A 248 -11.17 6.02 3.60
N GLY A 249 -9.97 5.59 3.23
CA GLY A 249 -9.46 4.25 3.53
C GLY A 249 -9.27 4.05 5.03
N VAL A 250 -8.71 5.05 5.72
CA VAL A 250 -8.56 5.05 7.19
C VAL A 250 -9.92 5.12 7.88
N LEU A 251 -10.72 6.14 7.58
CA LEU A 251 -11.96 6.44 8.29
C LEU A 251 -13.00 5.32 8.16
N LYS A 252 -13.19 4.79 6.95
CA LYS A 252 -14.16 3.70 6.72
C LYS A 252 -13.73 2.41 7.40
N TYR A 253 -12.43 2.14 7.47
CA TYR A 253 -11.96 0.95 8.16
C TYR A 253 -12.05 1.08 9.69
N LEU A 254 -11.69 2.23 10.24
CA LEU A 254 -11.84 2.52 11.67
C LEU A 254 -13.30 2.54 12.14
N ARG A 255 -14.25 2.82 11.27
CA ARG A 255 -15.68 2.70 11.59
C ARG A 255 -16.06 1.29 12.04
N ASP A 256 -15.53 0.29 11.36
CA ASP A 256 -15.83 -1.13 11.62
C ASP A 256 -14.77 -1.78 12.53
N HIS A 257 -13.59 -1.15 12.68
CA HIS A 257 -12.44 -1.60 13.47
C HIS A 257 -11.87 -0.46 14.32
N PRO A 258 -12.62 0.04 15.31
CA PRO A 258 -12.28 1.27 16.03
C PRO A 258 -10.97 1.15 16.83
N ILE A 259 -10.30 2.31 16.95
CA ILE A 259 -9.20 2.61 17.88
C ILE A 259 -9.63 3.88 18.63
N ASP A 260 -9.25 4.05 19.89
CA ASP A 260 -9.80 5.11 20.76
C ASP A 260 -9.56 6.51 20.15
N LYS A 261 -8.41 6.77 19.49
CA LYS A 261 -8.07 8.09 18.92
C LYS A 261 -7.41 7.96 17.53
N LEU A 262 -7.84 8.86 16.63
CA LEU A 262 -7.21 9.10 15.33
C LEU A 262 -6.79 10.57 15.24
N THR A 263 -5.50 10.82 15.02
CA THR A 263 -5.02 12.13 14.57
C THR A 263 -4.83 12.10 13.05
N ILE A 264 -5.43 13.06 12.35
CA ILE A 264 -5.20 13.28 10.91
C ILE A 264 -4.37 14.56 10.77
N ALA A 265 -3.15 14.44 10.23
CA ALA A 265 -2.27 15.54 9.97
C ALA A 265 -2.09 15.78 8.46
N GLY A 266 -2.11 17.05 8.05
CA GLY A 266 -1.95 17.34 6.62
C GLY A 266 -1.75 18.82 6.30
N GLY A 267 -1.21 19.04 5.11
CA GLY A 267 -1.09 20.40 4.56
C GLY A 267 -2.46 21.03 4.29
N PHE A 268 -2.52 22.35 4.39
CA PHE A 268 -3.75 23.13 4.27
C PHE A 268 -4.63 22.73 3.07
N ALA A 269 -4.04 22.58 1.87
CA ALA A 269 -4.80 22.23 0.66
C ALA A 269 -5.42 20.82 0.72
N LYS A 270 -4.74 19.84 1.32
CA LYS A 270 -5.26 18.48 1.49
C LYS A 270 -6.41 18.46 2.49
N LEU A 271 -6.25 19.14 3.62
CA LEU A 271 -7.30 19.20 4.64
C LEU A 271 -8.49 20.08 4.23
N THR A 272 -8.29 21.07 3.36
CA THR A 272 -9.41 21.78 2.72
C THR A 272 -10.28 20.83 1.88
N LYS A 273 -9.67 19.90 1.14
CA LYS A 273 -10.43 18.89 0.37
C LYS A 273 -11.22 17.96 1.30
N LEU A 274 -10.61 17.52 2.41
CA LEU A 274 -11.33 16.74 3.43
C LEU A 274 -12.50 17.56 4.01
N ALA A 275 -12.28 18.84 4.32
CA ALA A 275 -13.31 19.76 4.82
C ALA A 275 -14.49 19.96 3.84
N GLN A 276 -14.24 19.76 2.53
CA GLN A 276 -15.27 19.77 1.48
C GLN A 276 -15.98 18.43 1.31
N GLY A 277 -15.66 17.41 2.11
CA GLY A 277 -16.24 16.07 2.02
C GLY A 277 -15.47 15.08 1.13
N ALA A 278 -14.34 15.47 0.55
CA ALA A 278 -13.52 14.55 -0.24
C ALA A 278 -12.82 13.52 0.66
N LEU A 279 -12.95 12.25 0.32
CA LEU A 279 -12.32 11.13 1.03
C LEU A 279 -11.09 10.55 0.30
N ASP A 280 -10.93 10.90 -0.97
CA ASP A 280 -9.70 10.74 -1.76
C ASP A 280 -9.17 12.15 -2.05
N LEU A 281 -8.01 12.46 -1.46
CA LEU A 281 -7.42 13.80 -1.47
C LEU A 281 -6.48 14.04 -2.66
N HIS A 282 -6.33 13.03 -3.55
CA HIS A 282 -5.47 13.15 -4.71
C HIS A 282 -5.97 14.22 -5.68
N SER A 283 -5.05 15.02 -6.24
CA SER A 283 -5.40 16.16 -7.09
C SER A 283 -6.14 15.81 -8.38
N SER A 284 -6.01 14.58 -8.87
CA SER A 284 -6.80 14.10 -10.02
C SER A 284 -8.23 13.69 -9.66
N ARG A 285 -8.55 13.50 -8.38
CA ARG A 285 -9.84 13.05 -7.88
C ARG A 285 -10.64 14.14 -7.18
N SER A 286 -9.96 15.06 -6.51
CA SER A 286 -10.58 16.16 -5.77
C SER A 286 -9.80 17.45 -5.97
N GLN A 287 -10.53 18.54 -6.13
CA GLN A 287 -9.97 19.89 -6.26
C GLN A 287 -10.47 20.77 -5.13
N VAL A 288 -9.70 21.80 -4.79
CA VAL A 288 -10.14 22.81 -3.83
C VAL A 288 -11.09 23.78 -4.52
N ASP A 289 -12.31 23.89 -4.00
CA ASP A 289 -13.30 24.88 -4.44
C ASP A 289 -12.98 26.24 -3.82
N LYS A 290 -12.75 27.25 -4.66
CA LYS A 290 -12.45 28.60 -4.22
C LYS A 290 -13.69 29.29 -3.62
N SER A 291 -14.88 28.94 -4.07
CA SER A 291 -16.13 29.43 -3.49
C SER A 291 -16.32 28.94 -2.06
N PHE A 292 -15.93 27.69 -1.77
CA PHE A 292 -15.91 27.17 -0.42
C PHE A 292 -14.89 27.92 0.46
N LEU A 293 -13.68 28.18 -0.05
CA LEU A 293 -12.67 28.96 0.66
C LEU A 293 -13.12 30.38 0.91
N TRP A 294 -13.80 31.03 -0.05
CA TRP A 294 -14.39 32.37 0.15
C TRP A 294 -15.43 32.35 1.26
N ALA A 295 -16.37 31.42 1.26
CA ALA A 295 -17.39 31.30 2.26
C ALA A 295 -16.83 31.13 3.70
N ILE A 296 -15.70 30.42 3.82
CA ILE A 296 -14.97 30.28 5.09
C ILE A 296 -14.30 31.60 5.46
N ALA A 297 -13.62 32.26 4.52
CA ALA A 297 -12.91 33.52 4.76
C ALA A 297 -13.89 34.66 5.14
N GLU A 298 -15.00 34.76 4.42
CA GLU A 298 -16.06 35.73 4.70
C GLU A 298 -16.60 35.58 6.14
N LYS A 299 -16.92 34.33 6.54
CA LYS A 299 -17.37 34.02 7.92
C LYS A 299 -16.29 34.31 8.96
N ALA A 300 -15.04 34.21 8.60
CA ALA A 300 -13.89 34.52 9.45
C ALA A 300 -13.55 36.02 9.48
N GLY A 301 -14.31 36.87 8.75
CA GLY A 301 -14.18 38.31 8.77
C GLY A 301 -13.36 38.90 7.60
N ALA A 302 -13.13 38.16 6.54
CA ALA A 302 -12.50 38.72 5.33
C ALA A 302 -13.43 39.77 4.68
N PRO A 303 -12.92 40.95 4.31
CA PRO A 303 -13.72 41.97 3.66
C PRO A 303 -14.10 41.55 2.23
N GLU A 304 -15.28 41.99 1.75
CA GLU A 304 -15.82 41.67 0.40
C GLU A 304 -14.83 42.04 -0.72
N SER A 305 -13.99 43.05 -0.50
CA SER A 305 -12.95 43.45 -1.47
C SER A 305 -11.90 42.36 -1.77
N MET A 306 -11.80 41.32 -0.96
CA MET A 306 -10.92 40.19 -1.17
C MET A 306 -11.55 39.04 -1.95
N LYS A 307 -12.85 39.07 -2.17
CA LYS A 307 -13.61 38.01 -2.80
C LYS A 307 -13.01 37.59 -4.15
N ASP A 308 -12.84 38.57 -5.03
CA ASP A 308 -12.28 38.27 -6.38
C ASP A 308 -10.87 37.73 -6.30
N GLN A 309 -10.04 38.27 -5.41
CA GLN A 309 -8.67 37.74 -5.22
C GLN A 309 -8.69 36.28 -4.76
N ILE A 310 -9.60 35.91 -3.86
CA ILE A 310 -9.74 34.53 -3.38
C ILE A 310 -10.32 33.63 -4.48
N LEU A 311 -11.37 34.06 -5.18
CA LEU A 311 -12.02 33.27 -6.21
C LEU A 311 -11.10 32.99 -7.42
N PHE A 312 -10.22 33.96 -7.78
CA PHE A 312 -9.28 33.83 -8.89
C PHE A 312 -7.88 33.37 -8.47
N ALA A 313 -7.64 33.09 -7.19
CA ALA A 313 -6.36 32.56 -6.71
C ALA A 313 -6.01 31.24 -7.41
N ASN A 314 -4.74 31.02 -7.74
CA ASN A 314 -4.29 29.80 -8.43
C ASN A 314 -4.30 28.57 -7.50
N THR A 315 -3.99 28.78 -6.22
CA THR A 315 -3.82 27.69 -5.24
C THR A 315 -4.52 27.98 -3.92
N ALA A 316 -4.83 26.92 -3.16
CA ALA A 316 -5.33 27.07 -1.79
C ALA A 316 -4.30 27.74 -0.86
N LEU A 317 -3.01 27.57 -1.13
CA LEU A 317 -1.93 28.20 -0.38
C LEU A 317 -1.97 29.73 -0.57
N GLU A 318 -2.17 30.19 -1.79
CA GLU A 318 -2.30 31.62 -2.09
C GLU A 318 -3.49 32.24 -1.32
N VAL A 319 -4.63 31.54 -1.24
CA VAL A 319 -5.77 31.99 -0.43
C VAL A 319 -5.40 32.07 1.06
N LEU A 320 -4.68 31.07 1.57
CA LEU A 320 -4.20 31.09 2.95
C LEU A 320 -3.27 32.28 3.23
N GLU A 321 -2.34 32.58 2.33
CA GLU A 321 -1.41 33.70 2.45
C GLU A 321 -2.14 35.05 2.39
N LEU A 322 -3.08 35.21 1.46
CA LEU A 322 -3.92 36.39 1.33
C LEU A 322 -4.71 36.68 2.63
N THR A 323 -5.38 35.68 3.17
CA THR A 323 -6.17 35.83 4.40
C THR A 323 -5.28 36.09 5.63
N ARG A 324 -4.14 35.45 5.74
CA ARG A 324 -3.16 35.68 6.82
C ARG A 324 -2.58 37.09 6.77
N SER A 325 -2.36 37.64 5.57
CA SER A 325 -1.81 39.01 5.41
C SER A 325 -2.69 40.09 6.03
N ILE A 326 -3.97 39.82 6.18
CA ILE A 326 -4.97 40.73 6.82
C ILE A 326 -5.42 40.25 8.22
N GLY A 327 -4.73 39.23 8.77
CA GLY A 327 -5.04 38.71 10.11
C GLY A 327 -6.29 37.83 10.20
N VAL A 328 -6.80 37.32 9.07
CA VAL A 328 -7.98 36.43 9.02
C VAL A 328 -7.50 34.97 9.08
N ASP A 329 -7.90 34.22 10.09
CA ASP A 329 -7.65 32.80 10.25
C ASP A 329 -8.71 31.97 9.51
N ILE A 330 -8.29 31.24 8.49
CA ILE A 330 -9.12 30.25 7.79
C ILE A 330 -8.67 28.81 8.07
N ALA A 331 -7.51 28.61 8.70
CA ALA A 331 -7.00 27.28 8.97
C ALA A 331 -7.81 26.57 10.04
N THR A 332 -8.17 27.25 11.11
CA THR A 332 -9.01 26.69 12.20
C THR A 332 -10.41 26.28 11.72
N PRO A 333 -11.19 27.11 10.99
CA PRO A 333 -12.45 26.68 10.42
C PRO A 333 -12.33 25.49 9.45
N ILE A 334 -11.27 25.44 8.65
CA ILE A 334 -11.00 24.29 7.78
C ILE A 334 -10.73 23.02 8.59
N ALA A 335 -9.93 23.12 9.66
CA ALA A 335 -9.68 21.99 10.55
C ALA A 335 -10.97 21.46 11.18
N LEU A 336 -11.84 22.35 11.67
CA LEU A 336 -13.14 21.99 12.24
C LEU A 336 -14.05 21.29 11.21
N LYS A 337 -14.12 21.81 9.99
CA LYS A 337 -14.88 21.20 8.90
C LYS A 337 -14.32 19.84 8.48
N ALA A 338 -13.00 19.68 8.44
CA ALA A 338 -12.37 18.40 8.17
C ALA A 338 -12.69 17.36 9.27
N LYS A 339 -12.74 17.81 10.54
CA LYS A 339 -13.15 16.98 11.69
C LYS A 339 -14.62 16.55 11.57
N GLU A 340 -15.53 17.46 11.19
CA GLU A 340 -16.94 17.13 10.92
C GLU A 340 -17.04 16.02 9.87
N THR A 341 -16.38 16.16 8.71
CA THR A 341 -16.37 15.15 7.65
C THR A 341 -15.82 13.80 8.12
N ALA A 342 -14.78 13.83 8.95
CA ALA A 342 -14.20 12.61 9.50
C ALA A 342 -15.20 11.90 10.43
N LEU A 343 -15.84 12.64 11.34
CA LEU A 343 -16.86 12.12 12.27
C LEU A 343 -18.11 11.59 11.54
N GLU A 344 -18.59 12.31 10.51
CA GLU A 344 -19.67 11.82 9.65
C GLU A 344 -19.32 10.51 8.95
N THR A 345 -18.08 10.38 8.47
CA THR A 345 -17.60 9.14 7.82
C THR A 345 -17.50 7.98 8.80
N LEU A 346 -17.13 8.26 10.05
CA LEU A 346 -17.07 7.27 11.14
C LEU A 346 -18.47 6.83 11.62
N ARG A 347 -19.53 7.59 11.33
CA ARG A 347 -20.95 7.22 11.62
C ARG A 347 -21.18 6.83 13.09
N GLY A 348 -20.58 7.55 14.03
CA GLY A 348 -20.75 7.31 15.46
C GLY A 348 -19.87 6.19 16.03
N ALA A 349 -18.92 5.67 15.29
CA ALA A 349 -17.90 4.79 15.86
C ALA A 349 -17.16 5.50 17.01
N PRO A 350 -16.77 4.77 18.07
CA PRO A 350 -16.14 5.36 19.26
C PRO A 350 -14.66 5.70 18.98
N VAL A 351 -14.44 6.67 18.12
CA VAL A 351 -13.11 7.16 17.72
C VAL A 351 -13.06 8.66 17.96
N GLU A 352 -12.20 9.11 18.87
CA GLU A 352 -11.84 10.51 19.00
C GLU A 352 -11.05 10.96 17.77
N VAL A 353 -11.44 12.06 17.13
CA VAL A 353 -10.75 12.60 15.96
C VAL A 353 -10.07 13.92 16.33
N GLU A 354 -8.81 14.00 15.97
CA GLU A 354 -8.02 15.23 16.03
C GLU A 354 -7.51 15.59 14.62
N ILE A 355 -7.57 16.85 14.26
CA ILE A 355 -7.07 17.37 12.98
C ILE A 355 -5.93 18.35 13.23
N ILE A 356 -4.81 18.16 12.53
CA ILE A 356 -3.65 19.05 12.55
C ILE A 356 -3.39 19.55 11.13
N VAL A 357 -3.55 20.87 10.94
CA VAL A 357 -3.24 21.54 9.67
C VAL A 357 -1.84 22.11 9.74
N THR A 358 -1.00 21.80 8.75
CA THR A 358 0.38 22.29 8.68
C THR A 358 0.60 23.17 7.44
N ASP A 359 1.60 24.05 7.52
CA ASP A 359 2.17 24.68 6.35
C ASP A 359 3.25 23.77 5.69
N ARG A 360 3.90 24.27 4.62
CA ARG A 360 4.95 23.53 3.91
C ARG A 360 6.24 23.33 4.72
N SER A 361 6.45 24.17 5.74
CA SER A 361 7.61 24.10 6.63
C SER A 361 7.35 23.24 7.87
N GLY A 362 6.15 22.68 8.02
CA GLY A 362 5.76 21.89 9.17
C GLY A 362 5.24 22.71 10.36
N ASN A 363 5.07 24.03 10.23
CA ASN A 363 4.46 24.80 11.31
C ASN A 363 2.97 24.45 11.41
N ILE A 364 2.49 24.28 12.64
CA ILE A 364 1.07 24.02 12.91
C ILE A 364 0.29 25.32 12.71
N LEU A 365 -0.67 25.28 11.79
CA LEU A 365 -1.58 26.38 11.50
C LEU A 365 -2.87 26.30 12.32
N ALA A 366 -3.36 25.09 12.56
CA ALA A 366 -4.51 24.81 13.38
C ALA A 366 -4.43 23.39 13.96
N ARG A 367 -5.03 23.22 15.16
CA ARG A 367 -5.17 21.92 15.84
C ARG A 367 -6.50 21.90 16.58
N VAL A 368 -7.37 20.92 16.28
CA VAL A 368 -8.73 20.85 16.84
C VAL A 368 -9.12 19.42 17.22
#